data_d665e7b831ba2a941ffb1e0eb8f95dd1
#
_entry.id   d665e7b831ba2a941ffb1e0eb8f95dd1
#
_cell.length_a   1.000
_cell.length_b   1.000
_cell.length_c   1.000
_cell.angle_alpha   90.00
_cell.angle_beta   90.00
_cell.angle_gamma   90.00
#
_symmetry.space_group_name_H-M   'P 1'
#
loop_
_entity.id
_entity.type
_entity.pdbx_description
1 polymer ?
#
loop_
_entity_poly.entity_id
_entity_poly.type
_entity_poly.pdbx_seq_one_letter_code
_entity_poly.pdbx_strand_id
1 'polypeptide(L)'
;MEIPSAAVEDALKHLGRNIRTARLRRRLRIEDVAERIGASRFTVADLEKGKPGTSAAAYLGALWALGLLDQVADLADPDRDEEGKALESARYPTGAPRRRKLDNDF
;
A
#
# COMPACT_ATOMS: atom_id res chain seq x y z
N MET A 1 15.05 9.29 5.20
CA MET A 1 13.72 9.47 5.70
C MET A 1 13.59 8.90 7.08
N GLU A 2 12.89 9.60 7.93
CA GLU A 2 12.73 9.17 9.26
C GLU A 2 11.52 8.30 9.38
N ILE A 3 11.59 7.26 10.17
CA ILE A 3 10.47 6.37 10.38
C ILE A 3 9.60 6.91 11.47
N PRO A 4 8.36 7.23 11.18
CA PRO A 4 7.49 7.91 12.14
C PRO A 4 7.18 7.15 13.40
N SER A 5 7.10 5.84 13.36
CA SER A 5 6.74 5.10 14.56
C SER A 5 6.99 3.61 14.39
N ALA A 6 7.00 2.93 15.52
CA ALA A 6 7.11 1.47 15.51
C ALA A 6 5.92 0.83 14.82
N ALA A 7 4.75 1.46 14.88
CA ALA A 7 3.56 0.92 14.23
C ALA A 7 3.75 0.85 12.72
N VAL A 8 4.40 1.87 12.14
CA VAL A 8 4.65 1.88 10.70
C VAL A 8 5.67 0.79 10.36
N GLU A 9 6.71 0.64 11.18
CA GLU A 9 7.68 -0.41 10.94
C GLU A 9 7.05 -1.79 10.99
N ASP A 10 6.18 -2.01 11.97
CA ASP A 10 5.53 -3.30 12.12
C ASP A 10 4.59 -3.57 10.94
N ALA A 11 3.89 -2.56 10.46
CA ALA A 11 3.01 -2.71 9.32
C ALA A 11 3.80 -3.08 8.06
N LEU A 12 4.97 -2.48 7.86
CA LEU A 12 5.82 -2.80 6.73
C LEU A 12 6.36 -4.22 6.82
N LYS A 13 6.77 -4.64 8.01
CA LYS A 13 7.25 -6.00 8.19
C LYS A 13 6.15 -7.01 7.93
N HIS A 14 4.94 -6.70 8.37
CA HIS A 14 3.80 -7.56 8.14
C HIS A 14 3.52 -7.67 6.64
N LEU A 15 3.51 -6.54 5.94
CA LEU A 15 3.30 -6.53 4.50
C LEU A 15 4.39 -7.33 3.80
N GLY A 16 5.64 -7.13 4.20
CA GLY A 16 6.75 -7.85 3.60
C GLY A 16 6.62 -9.36 3.77
N ARG A 17 6.22 -9.79 4.97
CA ARG A 17 6.01 -11.23 5.23
C ARG A 17 4.87 -11.76 4.38
N ASN A 18 3.80 -10.99 4.21
CA ASN A 18 2.68 -11.42 3.40
C ASN A 18 3.10 -11.57 1.94
N ILE A 19 3.90 -10.65 1.44
CA ILE A 19 4.39 -10.72 0.07
C ILE A 19 5.29 -11.95 -0.10
N ARG A 20 6.16 -12.20 0.88
CA ARG A 20 7.03 -13.36 0.81
C ARG A 20 6.21 -14.66 0.77
N THR A 21 5.20 -14.75 1.63
CA THR A 21 4.35 -15.94 1.66
C THR A 21 3.64 -16.13 0.32
N ALA A 22 3.11 -15.03 -0.25
CA ALA A 22 2.43 -15.10 -1.53
C ALA A 22 3.37 -15.56 -2.64
N ARG A 23 4.62 -15.08 -2.61
CA ARG A 23 5.61 -15.49 -3.58
C ARG A 23 5.92 -16.97 -3.45
N LEU A 24 6.14 -17.43 -2.22
CA LEU A 24 6.48 -18.85 -2.00
C LEU A 24 5.35 -19.78 -2.38
N ARG A 25 4.11 -19.37 -2.13
CA ARG A 25 2.95 -20.18 -2.53
C ARG A 25 2.88 -20.37 -4.03
N ARG A 26 3.41 -19.42 -4.79
CA ARG A 26 3.43 -19.48 -6.24
C ARG A 26 4.71 -20.10 -6.78
N ARG A 27 5.56 -20.57 -5.87
CA ARG A 27 6.83 -21.20 -6.22
C ARG A 27 7.72 -20.29 -7.06
N LEU A 28 7.68 -19.01 -6.75
CA LEU A 28 8.50 -18.04 -7.43
C LEU A 28 9.72 -17.71 -6.59
N ARG A 29 10.84 -17.46 -7.28
CA ARG A 29 12.05 -17.04 -6.61
C ARG A 29 12.06 -15.52 -6.51
N ILE A 30 12.92 -15.00 -5.63
CA ILE A 30 13.08 -13.55 -5.52
C ILE A 30 13.44 -12.97 -6.89
N GLU A 31 14.33 -13.64 -7.63
CA GLU A 31 14.75 -13.18 -8.94
C GLU A 31 13.60 -13.09 -9.94
N ASP A 32 12.64 -13.99 -9.81
CA ASP A 32 11.50 -13.98 -10.72
C ASP A 32 10.66 -12.72 -10.52
N VAL A 33 10.43 -12.34 -9.27
CA VAL A 33 9.67 -11.14 -8.96
C VAL A 33 10.48 -9.90 -9.38
N ALA A 34 11.78 -9.90 -9.08
CA ALA A 34 12.63 -8.79 -9.43
C ALA A 34 12.62 -8.52 -10.93
N GLU A 35 12.68 -9.58 -11.71
CA GLU A 35 12.66 -9.45 -13.16
C GLU A 35 11.35 -8.85 -13.63
N ARG A 36 10.25 -9.30 -13.07
CA ARG A 36 8.93 -8.81 -13.49
C ARG A 36 8.71 -7.34 -13.20
N ILE A 37 9.31 -6.84 -12.12
CA ILE A 37 9.11 -5.44 -11.75
C ILE A 37 10.28 -4.55 -12.18
N GLY A 38 11.28 -5.11 -12.83
CA GLY A 38 12.39 -4.31 -13.30
C GLY A 38 13.29 -3.79 -12.18
N ALA A 39 13.42 -4.55 -11.10
CA ALA A 39 14.23 -4.16 -9.95
C ALA A 39 15.29 -5.22 -9.68
N SER A 40 16.21 -4.91 -8.76
CA SER A 40 17.21 -5.89 -8.39
C SER A 40 16.63 -6.87 -7.37
N ARG A 41 17.26 -8.03 -7.26
CA ARG A 41 16.83 -9.00 -6.26
C ARG A 41 17.01 -8.45 -4.84
N PHE A 42 17.96 -7.53 -4.67
CA PHE A 42 18.16 -6.91 -3.36
C PHE A 42 16.97 -6.05 -2.97
N THR A 43 16.37 -5.36 -3.94
CA THR A 43 15.18 -4.57 -3.69
C THR A 43 14.04 -5.48 -3.24
N VAL A 44 13.86 -6.62 -3.91
CA VAL A 44 12.80 -7.56 -3.53
C VAL A 44 13.07 -8.14 -2.15
N ALA A 45 14.31 -8.51 -1.86
CA ALA A 45 14.66 -9.01 -0.54
C ALA A 45 14.36 -7.96 0.54
N ASP A 46 14.65 -6.69 0.26
CA ASP A 46 14.41 -5.61 1.22
C ASP A 46 12.93 -5.40 1.47
N LEU A 47 12.10 -5.42 0.42
CA LEU A 47 10.67 -5.22 0.63
C LEU A 47 10.05 -6.41 1.39
N GLU A 48 10.57 -7.61 1.22
CA GLU A 48 10.06 -8.76 1.96
C GLU A 48 10.45 -8.68 3.44
N LYS A 49 11.50 -7.94 3.75
CA LYS A 49 11.88 -7.69 5.13
C LYS A 49 11.15 -6.47 5.71
N GLY A 50 10.40 -5.78 4.88
CA GLY A 50 9.64 -4.61 5.32
C GLY A 50 10.51 -3.40 5.59
N LYS A 51 11.60 -3.25 4.84
CA LYS A 51 12.49 -2.12 5.08
C LYS A 51 11.85 -0.80 4.69
N PRO A 52 11.87 0.18 5.58
CA PRO A 52 11.19 1.46 5.32
C PRO A 52 11.79 2.25 4.17
N GLY A 53 13.07 2.04 3.88
CA GLY A 53 13.70 2.76 2.77
C GLY A 53 13.36 2.22 1.40
N THR A 54 12.61 1.12 1.33
CA THR A 54 12.20 0.55 0.05
C THR A 54 11.01 1.33 -0.47
N SER A 55 11.00 1.68 -1.74
CA SER A 55 9.98 2.57 -2.29
C SER A 55 8.60 1.93 -2.31
N ALA A 56 7.58 2.77 -2.26
CA ALA A 56 6.21 2.30 -2.41
C ALA A 56 6.04 1.63 -3.76
N ALA A 57 6.71 2.14 -4.80
CA ALA A 57 6.62 1.53 -6.13
C ALA A 57 7.10 0.10 -6.12
N ALA A 58 8.14 -0.21 -5.34
CA ALA A 58 8.65 -1.57 -5.27
C ALA A 58 7.64 -2.49 -4.58
N TYR A 59 7.04 -2.02 -3.47
CA TYR A 59 6.02 -2.81 -2.79
C TYR A 59 4.82 -3.06 -3.70
N LEU A 60 4.31 -2.01 -4.35
CA LEU A 60 3.17 -2.16 -5.23
C LEU A 60 3.51 -3.00 -6.46
N GLY A 61 4.73 -2.85 -6.96
CA GLY A 61 5.21 -3.67 -8.07
C GLY A 61 5.19 -5.14 -7.72
N ALA A 62 5.64 -5.48 -6.50
CA ALA A 62 5.64 -6.87 -6.06
C ALA A 62 4.21 -7.41 -5.97
N LEU A 63 3.27 -6.62 -5.45
CA LEU A 63 1.89 -7.03 -5.40
C LEU A 63 1.35 -7.26 -6.81
N TRP A 64 1.69 -6.37 -7.74
CA TRP A 64 1.27 -6.52 -9.12
C TRP A 64 1.83 -7.82 -9.72
N ALA A 65 3.11 -8.09 -9.50
CA ALA A 65 3.74 -9.28 -10.04
C ALA A 65 3.11 -10.56 -9.50
N LEU A 66 2.52 -10.49 -8.30
CA LEU A 66 1.88 -11.64 -7.68
C LEU A 66 0.37 -11.70 -7.94
N GLY A 67 -0.16 -10.73 -8.68
CA GLY A 67 -1.60 -10.70 -8.97
C GLY A 67 -2.45 -10.18 -7.83
N LEU A 68 -1.85 -9.41 -6.90
CA LEU A 68 -2.54 -8.94 -5.71
C LEU A 68 -2.70 -7.42 -5.66
N LEU A 69 -2.41 -6.74 -6.76
CA LEU A 69 -2.43 -5.27 -6.75
C LEU A 69 -3.80 -4.69 -6.45
N ASP A 70 -4.86 -5.40 -6.83
CA ASP A 70 -6.20 -4.90 -6.61
C ASP A 70 -6.54 -4.74 -5.14
N GLN A 71 -5.82 -5.41 -4.25
CA GLN A 71 -6.05 -5.25 -2.81
C GLN A 71 -5.70 -3.85 -2.33
N VAL A 72 -4.87 -3.12 -3.08
CA VAL A 72 -4.45 -1.79 -2.69
C VAL A 72 -5.58 -0.78 -2.83
N ALA A 73 -6.58 -1.07 -3.65
CA ALA A 73 -7.68 -0.15 -3.86
C ALA A 73 -8.45 0.17 -2.59
N ASP A 74 -8.37 -0.70 -1.59
CA ASP A 74 -9.09 -0.49 -0.34
C ASP A 74 -8.32 0.37 0.66
N LEU A 75 -7.08 0.69 0.36
CA LEU A 75 -6.26 1.46 1.29
C LEU A 75 -6.72 2.91 1.29
N ALA A 76 -7.02 3.45 2.47
CA ALA A 76 -7.48 4.82 2.65
C ALA A 76 -8.73 5.12 1.84
N ASP A 77 -9.55 4.10 1.60
CA ASP A 77 -10.79 4.25 0.84
C ASP A 77 -11.70 5.25 1.55
N PRO A 78 -12.12 6.34 0.88
CA PRO A 78 -12.97 7.33 1.53
C PRO A 78 -14.26 6.76 2.08
N ASP A 79 -14.81 5.72 1.44
CA ASP A 79 -16.05 5.13 1.91
C ASP A 79 -15.88 4.36 3.21
N ARG A 80 -14.66 4.00 3.56
CA ARG A 80 -14.37 3.28 4.78
C ARG A 80 -13.78 4.18 5.86
N ASP A 81 -13.58 5.45 5.54
CA ASP A 81 -12.98 6.42 6.45
C ASP A 81 -14.10 7.09 7.26
N GLU A 82 -14.53 6.42 8.32
CA GLU A 82 -15.65 6.93 9.10
C GLU A 82 -15.32 8.24 9.81
N GLU A 83 -14.10 8.38 10.28
CA GLU A 83 -13.69 9.61 10.91
C GLU A 83 -13.68 10.76 9.92
N GLY A 84 -13.15 10.52 8.71
CA GLY A 84 -13.13 11.55 7.68
C GLY A 84 -14.53 11.97 7.29
N LYS A 85 -15.44 11.00 7.18
CA LYS A 85 -16.82 11.31 6.87
C LYS A 85 -17.44 12.17 7.96
N ALA A 86 -17.17 11.86 9.21
CA ALA A 86 -17.72 12.64 10.32
C ALA A 86 -17.15 14.05 10.34
N LEU A 87 -15.85 14.19 10.06
CA LEU A 87 -15.23 15.50 10.01
C LEU A 87 -15.79 16.34 8.88
N GLU A 88 -16.02 15.71 7.75
CA GLU A 88 -16.58 16.42 6.61
C GLU A 88 -18.01 16.85 6.92
N SER A 89 -18.81 15.99 7.51
CA SER A 89 -20.18 16.29 7.85
C SER A 89 -20.26 17.46 8.84
N ALA A 90 -19.32 17.56 9.74
CA ALA A 90 -19.29 18.65 10.70
C ALA A 90 -19.06 19.99 10.02
N ARG A 91 -18.32 19.98 8.90
CA ARG A 91 -18.03 21.21 8.17
C ARG A 91 -19.17 21.59 7.24
N TYR A 92 -19.98 20.64 6.82
CA TYR A 92 -21.07 20.89 5.90
C TYR A 92 -22.38 20.56 6.59
N PRO A 93 -23.04 21.54 7.20
CA PRO A 93 -24.26 21.29 7.96
C PRO A 93 -25.30 20.58 7.14
N THR A 94 -26.18 19.88 7.83
CA THR A 94 -27.26 19.18 7.21
C THR A 94 -28.07 20.09 6.34
N GLY A 95 -28.37 19.66 5.18
CA GLY A 95 -29.15 20.45 4.25
C GLY A 95 -28.33 21.25 3.28
N ALA A 96 -27.03 21.40 3.54
CA ALA A 96 -26.21 22.13 2.60
C ALA A 96 -25.85 21.21 1.45
N PRO A 97 -25.83 21.71 0.24
CA PRO A 97 -25.44 20.86 -0.88
C PRO A 97 -24.00 20.47 -0.75
N ARG A 98 -23.73 19.21 -0.99
CA ARG A 98 -22.40 18.75 -0.90
C ARG A 98 -21.66 19.20 -2.09
N ARG A 99 -20.49 19.61 -1.95
CA ARG A 99 -19.73 20.00 -3.03
C ARG A 99 -19.37 18.86 -3.84
N ARG A 100 -19.35 18.95 -5.05
CA ARG A 100 -19.00 17.95 -5.88
C ARG A 100 -17.61 17.58 -5.63
N LYS A 101 -17.29 16.41 -5.60
CA LYS A 101 -16.06 15.94 -5.41
C LYS A 101 -15.14 16.44 -6.37
N LEU A 102 -14.12 16.93 -6.03
CA LEU A 102 -13.17 17.37 -6.87
C LEU A 102 -12.44 16.35 -7.36
N ASP A 103 -12.12 16.40 -8.35
CA ASP A 103 -11.41 15.46 -8.85
C ASP A 103 -10.22 15.49 -8.41
N ASN A 104 -9.81 15.81 -7.98
CA ASN A 104 -8.82 15.79 -7.46
C ASN A 104 -7.89 15.55 -7.79
N ASP A 105 -7.70 15.64 -8.15
CA ASP A 105 -6.89 15.48 -8.65
C ASP A 105 -5.91 15.95 -8.08
N PHE A 106 -5.46 15.91 -7.47
CA PHE A 106 -4.50 16.25 -6.92
C PHE A 106 -3.82 15.45 -6.98
#